data_cd77e11c475eb1fb7113f81edae723fc
#
_entry.id   cd77e11c475eb1fb7113f81edae723fc
#
_cell.length_a   1.000
_cell.length_b   1.000
_cell.length_c   1.000
_cell.angle_alpha   90.00
_cell.angle_beta   90.00
_cell.angle_gamma   90.00
#
_symmetry.space_group_name_H-M   'P 1'
#
loop_
_entity.id
_entity.type
_entity.pdbx_description
1 polymer ?
#
loop_
_entity_poly.entity_id
_entity_poly.type
_entity_poly.pdbx_seq_one_letter_code
_entity_poly.pdbx_strand_id
1 'polypeptide(L)'
;MGEAEKIGTRKPRARDLCIPFDGTPGKYNAITDVGGVEVGFSTIIQGDSVRTGVTSIFPRGTDLTIYQPPCFANWFSLNGNGEMTGIHWLTESGFLTSPILITSTNNVGICRDSMIKWFLIKSDSNSMINMVDVGLPIAAETWDGYLNDAYGFHVKEEHVFEALENAKVSGPFVQEGNVGGGTGMRSFDFKAGTGTSSRIVEDLNYTVGVLVQANFGSKKLLTIAGVPVGKELLQIETNNTVQNKGAGSIIVILATDAPLLPHQLKRVATRISLGIGRLGGTGDDPSGDIFLAFSTANISRV
;
A
#
# COMPACT_ATOMS: atom_id res chain seq x y z
N MET A 1 -24.56 20.77 23.25
CA MET A 1 -25.13 19.81 22.30
C MET A 1 -24.07 19.59 21.25
N GLY A 2 -23.36 18.47 21.34
CA GLY A 2 -22.25 18.16 20.45
C GLY A 2 -22.74 17.88 19.03
N GLU A 3 -22.02 18.40 18.05
CA GLU A 3 -22.17 18.07 16.64
C GLU A 3 -21.94 16.57 16.47
N ALA A 4 -22.98 15.84 16.10
CA ALA A 4 -22.86 14.47 15.63
C ALA A 4 -22.15 14.52 14.27
N GLU A 5 -20.86 14.20 14.24
CA GLU A 5 -20.13 13.92 13.00
C GLU A 5 -20.97 12.96 12.15
N LYS A 6 -21.29 13.39 10.95
CA LYS A 6 -21.88 12.52 9.93
C LYS A 6 -20.82 11.46 9.57
N ILE A 7 -20.83 10.34 10.29
CA ILE A 7 -20.14 9.11 9.89
C ILE A 7 -20.83 8.67 8.60
N GLY A 8 -20.25 9.02 7.46
CA GLY A 8 -20.64 8.44 6.17
C GLY A 8 -20.61 6.92 6.33
N THR A 9 -21.65 6.22 5.89
CA THR A 9 -21.79 4.78 6.04
C THR A 9 -20.63 4.08 5.36
N ARG A 10 -19.58 3.75 6.15
CA ARG A 10 -18.44 2.95 5.69
C ARG A 10 -18.97 1.61 5.17
N LYS A 11 -18.47 1.18 4.01
CA LYS A 11 -18.74 -0.18 3.53
C LYS A 11 -18.32 -1.20 4.58
N PRO A 12 -19.05 -2.30 4.79
CA PRO A 12 -18.70 -3.30 5.77
C PRO A 12 -17.35 -3.95 5.39
N ARG A 13 -16.48 -4.12 6.36
CA ARG A 13 -15.24 -4.88 6.23
C ARG A 13 -15.51 -6.35 6.54
N ALA A 14 -14.57 -7.21 6.21
CA ALA A 14 -14.72 -8.66 6.36
C ALA A 14 -15.08 -9.09 7.81
N ARG A 15 -14.55 -8.42 8.84
CA ARG A 15 -14.92 -8.70 10.24
C ARG A 15 -16.33 -8.23 10.59
N ASP A 16 -16.80 -7.15 9.98
CA ASP A 16 -18.18 -6.67 10.15
C ASP A 16 -19.20 -7.70 9.59
N LEU A 17 -18.74 -8.53 8.64
CA LEU A 17 -19.48 -9.65 8.05
C LEU A 17 -19.27 -10.98 8.79
N CYS A 18 -18.70 -10.96 9.98
CA CYS A 18 -18.41 -12.15 10.81
C CYS A 18 -17.48 -13.17 10.13
N ILE A 19 -16.67 -12.77 9.14
CA ILE A 19 -15.65 -13.67 8.58
C ILE A 19 -14.59 -13.92 9.65
N PRO A 20 -14.29 -15.20 9.99
CA PRO A 20 -13.39 -15.53 11.08
C PRO A 20 -11.93 -15.28 10.64
N PHE A 21 -11.28 -14.30 11.25
CA PHE A 21 -9.86 -14.05 11.12
C PHE A 21 -9.17 -14.15 12.46
N ASP A 22 -8.02 -14.82 12.47
CA ASP A 22 -7.20 -14.97 13.67
C ASP A 22 -6.57 -13.67 14.12
N GLY A 23 -6.21 -13.58 15.39
CA GLY A 23 -5.48 -12.50 16.04
C GLY A 23 -6.33 -11.27 16.33
N THR A 24 -5.83 -10.46 17.26
CA THR A 24 -6.47 -9.25 17.75
C THR A 24 -6.07 -8.06 16.87
N PRO A 25 -7.02 -7.38 16.21
CA PRO A 25 -6.70 -6.17 15.45
C PRO A 25 -6.37 -5.00 16.39
N GLY A 26 -5.58 -4.03 15.89
CA GLY A 26 -5.47 -2.72 16.51
C GLY A 26 -6.78 -1.92 16.43
N LYS A 27 -6.78 -0.74 17.01
CA LYS A 27 -7.98 0.12 17.16
C LYS A 27 -8.70 0.42 15.84
N TYR A 28 -7.93 0.68 14.78
CA TYR A 28 -8.47 1.03 13.46
C TYR A 28 -8.45 -0.17 12.50
N ASN A 29 -7.82 -1.27 12.91
CA ASN A 29 -7.52 -2.42 12.06
C ASN A 29 -6.89 -1.97 10.72
N ALA A 30 -5.88 -1.13 10.80
CA ALA A 30 -5.23 -0.47 9.67
C ALA A 30 -3.72 -0.33 9.89
N ILE A 31 -2.96 -0.05 8.84
CA ILE A 31 -1.51 0.21 8.93
C ILE A 31 -1.21 1.37 9.90
N THR A 32 -2.13 2.30 10.05
CA THR A 32 -2.04 3.47 10.94
C THR A 32 -2.18 3.13 12.42
N ASP A 33 -2.45 1.88 12.80
CA ASP A 33 -2.31 1.41 14.18
C ASP A 33 -0.84 1.34 14.61
N VAL A 34 0.09 1.30 13.67
CA VAL A 34 1.52 1.45 13.95
C VAL A 34 1.83 2.94 14.15
N GLY A 35 2.29 3.30 15.34
CA GLY A 35 2.48 4.71 15.72
C GLY A 35 3.39 5.48 14.74
N GLY A 36 2.94 6.65 14.34
CA GLY A 36 3.61 7.54 13.41
C GLY A 36 3.33 7.27 11.92
N VAL A 37 2.66 6.17 11.57
CA VAL A 37 2.32 5.91 10.17
C VAL A 37 1.10 6.73 9.75
N GLU A 38 1.24 7.49 8.67
CA GLU A 38 0.16 8.28 8.06
C GLU A 38 -0.02 7.89 6.59
N VAL A 39 -1.27 7.97 6.08
CA VAL A 39 -1.62 7.55 4.72
C VAL A 39 -2.45 8.63 4.05
N GLY A 40 -2.10 8.98 2.82
CA GLY A 40 -2.85 9.94 2.01
C GLY A 40 -3.17 9.41 0.61
N PHE A 41 -4.17 10.03 -0.01
CA PHE A 41 -4.68 9.61 -1.31
C PHE A 41 -4.94 10.80 -2.21
N SER A 42 -4.66 10.60 -3.51
CA SER A 42 -5.24 11.37 -4.60
C SER A 42 -5.94 10.38 -5.54
N THR A 43 -7.25 10.55 -5.73
CA THR A 43 -8.09 9.62 -6.51
C THR A 43 -8.58 10.34 -7.77
N ILE A 44 -8.25 9.80 -8.94
CA ILE A 44 -8.55 10.41 -10.23
C ILE A 44 -9.64 9.59 -10.92
N ILE A 45 -10.82 10.16 -11.04
CA ILE A 45 -11.97 9.59 -11.73
C ILE A 45 -12.48 10.64 -12.73
N GLN A 46 -12.29 10.39 -14.03
CA GLN A 46 -12.71 11.31 -15.08
C GLN A 46 -13.42 10.54 -16.20
N GLY A 47 -14.61 10.97 -16.56
CA GLY A 47 -15.44 10.28 -17.57
C GLY A 47 -15.57 8.79 -17.28
N ASP A 48 -15.61 7.98 -18.33
CA ASP A 48 -15.80 6.53 -18.25
C ASP A 48 -14.48 5.73 -18.26
N SER A 49 -13.38 6.36 -18.68
CA SER A 49 -12.12 5.67 -18.97
C SER A 49 -10.99 5.93 -17.96
N VAL A 50 -11.03 7.00 -17.16
CA VAL A 50 -9.93 7.33 -16.24
C VAL A 50 -10.26 6.88 -14.82
N ARG A 51 -9.48 5.92 -14.34
CA ARG A 51 -9.58 5.33 -12.99
C ARG A 51 -8.19 5.03 -12.47
N THR A 52 -7.54 6.02 -11.88
CA THR A 52 -6.15 5.91 -11.40
C THR A 52 -5.94 6.79 -10.18
N GLY A 53 -4.70 6.94 -9.72
CA GLY A 53 -4.38 7.82 -8.60
C GLY A 53 -3.05 7.51 -7.94
N VAL A 54 -2.86 8.08 -6.75
CA VAL A 54 -1.64 7.95 -5.95
C VAL A 54 -2.03 7.69 -4.50
N THR A 55 -1.36 6.74 -3.87
CA THR A 55 -1.39 6.50 -2.42
C THR A 55 -0.03 6.87 -1.84
N SER A 56 0.02 7.66 -0.78
CA SER A 56 1.23 7.99 -0.03
C SER A 56 1.21 7.34 1.35
N ILE A 57 2.36 6.87 1.82
CA ILE A 57 2.55 6.29 3.14
C ILE A 57 3.77 6.96 3.77
N PHE A 58 3.58 7.64 4.89
CA PHE A 58 4.64 8.24 5.68
C PHE A 58 4.98 7.32 6.85
N PRO A 59 6.22 6.83 6.96
CA PRO A 59 6.61 5.92 8.03
C PRO A 59 6.63 6.55 9.42
N ARG A 60 6.81 7.88 9.50
CA ARG A 60 6.97 8.64 10.76
C ARG A 60 6.16 9.93 10.80
N GLY A 61 5.05 10.00 10.04
CA GLY A 61 4.22 11.19 9.93
C GLY A 61 4.73 12.22 8.95
N THR A 62 3.96 13.30 8.82
CA THR A 62 4.16 14.37 7.83
C THR A 62 4.79 15.62 8.39
N ASP A 63 5.19 15.64 9.66
CA ASP A 63 5.83 16.80 10.29
C ASP A 63 7.30 16.91 9.88
N LEU A 64 7.57 17.69 8.85
CA LEU A 64 8.92 17.95 8.34
C LEU A 64 9.68 19.05 9.11
N THR A 65 9.08 19.66 10.12
CA THR A 65 9.75 20.66 10.96
C THR A 65 10.69 20.02 11.98
N ILE A 66 10.56 18.72 12.21
CA ILE A 66 11.42 17.94 13.09
C ILE A 66 12.22 16.92 12.29
N TYR A 67 13.43 16.62 12.76
CA TYR A 67 14.22 15.56 12.15
C TYR A 67 13.50 14.20 12.27
N GLN A 68 13.30 13.57 11.14
CA GLN A 68 12.68 12.25 11.04
C GLN A 68 13.79 11.21 10.78
N PRO A 69 14.21 10.43 11.79
CA PRO A 69 15.25 9.42 11.57
C PRO A 69 14.76 8.36 10.59
N PRO A 70 15.65 7.81 9.75
CA PRO A 70 15.30 6.72 8.84
C PRO A 70 14.74 5.51 9.58
N CYS A 71 13.81 4.79 8.96
CA CYS A 71 13.33 3.51 9.46
C CYS A 71 14.23 2.38 8.96
N PHE A 72 14.54 1.38 9.81
CA PHE A 72 15.05 0.13 9.27
C PHE A 72 13.99 -0.48 8.36
N ALA A 73 14.42 -0.96 7.19
CA ALA A 73 13.54 -1.56 6.22
C ALA A 73 14.24 -2.61 5.36
N ASN A 74 13.44 -3.44 4.74
CA ASN A 74 13.88 -4.33 3.68
C ASN A 74 12.68 -4.74 2.81
N TRP A 75 12.95 -5.37 1.70
CA TRP A 75 11.97 -5.74 0.70
C TRP A 75 12.14 -7.18 0.22
N PHE A 76 11.13 -7.71 -0.44
CA PHE A 76 11.13 -9.01 -1.08
C PHE A 76 10.28 -8.97 -2.35
N SER A 77 10.78 -9.56 -3.44
CA SER A 77 10.02 -9.79 -4.66
C SER A 77 9.69 -11.27 -4.78
N LEU A 78 8.40 -11.59 -4.85
CA LEU A 78 7.96 -12.97 -5.13
C LEU A 78 8.15 -13.28 -6.62
N ASN A 79 7.90 -12.31 -7.47
CA ASN A 79 8.19 -12.30 -8.91
C ASN A 79 8.50 -10.87 -9.36
N GLY A 80 9.04 -10.70 -10.55
CA GLY A 80 9.76 -9.51 -10.93
C GLY A 80 9.16 -8.65 -12.03
N ASN A 81 7.94 -8.91 -12.51
CA ASN A 81 7.32 -8.07 -13.52
C ASN A 81 6.62 -6.85 -12.90
N GLY A 82 7.36 -6.04 -12.17
CA GLY A 82 6.90 -4.85 -11.49
C GLY A 82 8.04 -3.91 -11.11
N GLU A 83 7.72 -2.68 -10.77
CA GLU A 83 8.69 -1.65 -10.41
C GLU A 83 8.50 -1.17 -8.97
N MET A 84 9.63 -1.03 -8.26
CA MET A 84 9.73 -0.29 -7.02
C MET A 84 11.07 0.45 -7.04
N THR A 85 11.04 1.77 -7.12
CA THR A 85 12.26 2.58 -7.16
C THR A 85 12.98 2.59 -5.82
N GLY A 86 14.26 2.99 -5.80
CA GLY A 86 15.03 3.17 -4.56
C GLY A 86 15.45 1.89 -3.83
N ILE A 87 15.03 0.71 -4.29
CA ILE A 87 15.30 -0.58 -3.61
C ILE A 87 16.78 -0.95 -3.57
N HIS A 88 17.62 -0.46 -4.50
CA HIS A 88 19.05 -0.70 -4.47
C HIS A 88 19.68 -0.06 -3.23
N TRP A 89 19.36 1.22 -2.97
CA TRP A 89 19.82 1.92 -1.78
C TRP A 89 19.23 1.32 -0.50
N LEU A 90 17.94 0.98 -0.53
CA LEU A 90 17.28 0.29 0.59
C LEU A 90 17.99 -1.02 0.94
N THR A 91 18.44 -1.78 -0.08
CA THR A 91 19.19 -3.04 0.11
C THR A 91 20.57 -2.79 0.71
N GLU A 92 21.28 -1.79 0.21
CA GLU A 92 22.64 -1.45 0.63
C GLU A 92 22.66 -0.89 2.07
N SER A 93 21.80 0.09 2.33
CA SER A 93 21.79 0.82 3.59
C SER A 93 20.97 0.15 4.71
N GLY A 94 19.91 -0.57 4.34
CA GLY A 94 18.90 -1.06 5.28
C GLY A 94 17.96 0.01 5.77
N PHE A 95 17.95 1.22 5.16
CA PHE A 95 17.19 2.37 5.61
C PHE A 95 16.14 2.82 4.60
N LEU A 96 14.93 3.05 5.09
CA LEU A 96 13.87 3.78 4.40
C LEU A 96 13.91 5.24 4.88
N THR A 97 14.21 6.15 3.96
CA THR A 97 14.45 7.58 4.23
C THR A 97 13.35 8.49 3.69
N SER A 98 12.43 7.96 2.89
CA SER A 98 11.35 8.72 2.24
C SER A 98 9.98 8.15 2.57
N PRO A 99 8.89 8.88 2.32
CA PRO A 99 7.58 8.29 2.12
C PRO A 99 7.61 7.24 1.00
N ILE A 100 6.58 6.40 0.98
CA ILE A 100 6.37 5.41 -0.08
C ILE A 100 5.17 5.88 -0.90
N LEU A 101 5.32 5.96 -2.22
CA LEU A 101 4.21 6.18 -3.14
C LEU A 101 3.83 4.88 -3.85
N ILE A 102 2.53 4.66 -4.03
CA ILE A 102 2.01 3.56 -4.83
C ILE A 102 1.04 4.13 -5.86
N THR A 103 1.20 3.74 -7.13
CA THR A 103 0.43 4.26 -8.25
C THR A 103 0.21 3.18 -9.32
N SER A 104 -0.07 3.56 -10.55
CA SER A 104 -0.11 2.65 -11.70
C SER A 104 1.22 2.58 -12.42
N THR A 105 1.46 1.51 -13.18
CA THR A 105 2.74 1.16 -13.81
C THR A 105 3.38 2.31 -14.59
N ASN A 106 2.61 2.99 -15.43
CA ASN A 106 3.15 4.06 -16.28
C ASN A 106 3.42 5.38 -15.53
N ASN A 107 3.05 5.48 -14.26
CA ASN A 107 3.13 6.71 -13.47
C ASN A 107 4.21 6.68 -12.37
N VAL A 108 5.02 5.64 -12.30
CA VAL A 108 6.13 5.54 -11.32
C VAL A 108 7.11 6.70 -11.47
N GLY A 109 7.46 7.06 -12.71
CA GLY A 109 8.40 8.14 -13.00
C GLY A 109 7.94 9.49 -12.45
N ILE A 110 6.71 9.91 -12.76
CA ILE A 110 6.16 11.18 -12.27
C ILE A 110 6.03 11.18 -10.74
N CYS A 111 5.64 10.06 -10.13
CA CYS A 111 5.56 9.94 -8.67
C CYS A 111 6.93 10.15 -8.02
N ARG A 112 7.97 9.47 -8.53
CA ARG A 112 9.33 9.62 -8.04
C ARG A 112 9.84 11.05 -8.16
N ASP A 113 9.72 11.66 -9.34
CA ASP A 113 10.22 13.03 -9.59
C ASP A 113 9.46 14.07 -8.79
N SER A 114 8.13 13.94 -8.71
CA SER A 114 7.30 14.88 -7.95
C SER A 114 7.54 14.79 -6.46
N MET A 115 7.83 13.61 -5.91
CA MET A 115 8.19 13.47 -4.50
C MET A 115 9.47 14.27 -4.18
N ILE A 116 10.50 14.20 -5.03
CA ILE A 116 11.73 14.97 -4.85
C ILE A 116 11.43 16.47 -4.89
N LYS A 117 10.63 16.92 -5.86
CA LYS A 117 10.24 18.33 -5.98
C LYS A 117 9.45 18.81 -4.77
N TRP A 118 8.50 17.98 -4.27
CA TRP A 118 7.72 18.32 -3.09
C TRP A 118 8.61 18.54 -1.87
N PHE A 119 9.60 17.67 -1.64
CA PHE A 119 10.57 17.88 -0.57
C PHE A 119 11.41 19.13 -0.76
N LEU A 120 11.88 19.42 -1.99
CA LEU A 120 12.61 20.64 -2.30
C LEU A 120 11.80 21.91 -2.00
N ILE A 121 10.51 21.90 -2.31
CA ILE A 121 9.62 23.03 -2.05
C ILE A 121 9.35 23.19 -0.54
N LYS A 122 9.21 22.07 0.18
CA LYS A 122 8.95 22.09 1.64
C LYS A 122 10.20 22.28 2.48
N SER A 123 11.39 22.00 1.94
CA SER A 123 12.65 22.27 2.61
C SER A 123 12.95 23.76 2.55
N ASP A 124 12.63 24.46 3.61
CA ASP A 124 13.14 25.81 3.85
C ASP A 124 14.61 25.69 4.28
N SER A 125 15.39 26.80 4.11
CA SER A 125 16.82 26.87 4.49
C SER A 125 17.11 26.48 5.94
N ASN A 126 16.09 26.37 6.78
CA ASN A 126 16.14 25.92 8.16
C ASN A 126 15.58 24.50 8.38
N SER A 127 15.18 23.77 7.32
CA SER A 127 14.61 22.45 7.50
C SER A 127 15.70 21.41 7.81
N MET A 128 15.38 20.47 8.67
CA MET A 128 16.26 19.33 9.01
C MET A 128 16.27 18.25 7.91
N ILE A 129 15.70 18.55 6.73
CA ILE A 129 15.66 17.61 5.60
C ILE A 129 17.05 17.56 4.96
N ASN A 130 17.65 16.38 5.03
CA ASN A 130 18.85 16.11 4.29
C ASN A 130 18.49 15.69 2.86
N MET A 131 18.84 16.51 1.88
CA MET A 131 18.57 16.24 0.47
C MET A 131 19.18 14.94 -0.04
N VAL A 132 20.26 14.44 0.60
CA VAL A 132 20.87 13.15 0.29
C VAL A 132 19.90 12.02 0.62
N ASP A 133 19.11 12.16 1.69
CA ASP A 133 18.19 11.13 2.18
C ASP A 133 16.95 10.99 1.28
N VAL A 134 16.56 12.05 0.56
CA VAL A 134 15.36 12.06 -0.31
C VAL A 134 15.67 11.67 -1.76
N GLY A 135 16.94 11.67 -2.14
CA GLY A 135 17.37 11.49 -3.54
C GLY A 135 16.96 10.17 -4.22
N LEU A 136 16.62 9.13 -3.44
CA LEU A 136 16.23 7.80 -3.94
C LEU A 136 14.88 7.34 -3.33
N PRO A 137 13.80 8.09 -3.57
CA PRO A 137 12.49 7.77 -2.97
C PRO A 137 11.89 6.47 -3.54
N ILE A 138 10.99 5.88 -2.73
CA ILE A 138 10.26 4.69 -3.10
C ILE A 138 8.96 5.06 -3.82
N ALA A 139 8.85 4.66 -5.09
CA ALA A 139 7.60 4.66 -5.85
C ALA A 139 7.38 3.25 -6.43
N ALA A 140 6.21 2.68 -6.15
CA ALA A 140 5.83 1.32 -6.54
C ALA A 140 4.53 1.33 -7.36
N GLU A 141 4.22 0.22 -8.01
CA GLU A 141 3.11 0.20 -8.94
C GLU A 141 2.37 -1.14 -9.01
N THR A 142 1.14 -1.06 -9.53
CA THR A 142 0.41 -2.18 -10.14
C THR A 142 -0.27 -1.70 -11.42
N TRP A 143 -0.49 -2.59 -12.39
CA TRP A 143 -1.05 -2.23 -13.69
C TRP A 143 -2.58 -2.08 -13.64
N ASP A 144 -3.09 -0.89 -13.96
CA ASP A 144 -4.52 -0.56 -13.91
C ASP A 144 -5.25 -0.60 -15.25
N GLY A 145 -4.56 -0.95 -16.33
CA GLY A 145 -5.07 -0.82 -17.72
C GLY A 145 -6.30 -1.65 -18.08
N TYR A 146 -6.87 -2.41 -17.14
CA TYR A 146 -8.17 -3.05 -17.37
C TYR A 146 -9.35 -2.08 -17.12
N LEU A 147 -9.24 -1.20 -16.14
CA LEU A 147 -10.29 -0.25 -15.75
C LEU A 147 -9.92 1.20 -16.06
N ASN A 148 -8.66 1.46 -16.42
CA ASN A 148 -8.10 2.78 -16.64
C ASN A 148 -7.49 2.89 -18.05
N ASP A 149 -7.58 4.07 -18.64
CA ASP A 149 -6.74 4.47 -19.77
C ASP A 149 -5.28 4.65 -19.30
N ALA A 150 -4.55 3.53 -19.21
CA ALA A 150 -3.20 3.48 -18.67
C ALA A 150 -2.18 4.26 -19.51
N TYR A 151 -2.46 4.52 -20.79
CA TYR A 151 -1.55 5.22 -21.70
C TYR A 151 -1.84 6.71 -21.80
N GLY A 152 -2.88 7.21 -21.14
CA GLY A 152 -3.20 8.64 -21.08
C GLY A 152 -2.33 9.44 -20.10
N PHE A 153 -1.51 8.78 -19.28
CA PHE A 153 -0.63 9.42 -18.28
C PHE A 153 -1.37 10.48 -17.44
N HIS A 154 -2.50 10.07 -16.87
CA HIS A 154 -3.43 10.96 -16.17
C HIS A 154 -2.94 11.42 -14.79
N VAL A 155 -2.00 10.71 -14.17
CA VAL A 155 -1.34 11.16 -12.94
C VAL A 155 -0.37 12.30 -13.29
N LYS A 156 -0.52 13.45 -12.61
CA LYS A 156 0.31 14.64 -12.75
C LYS A 156 0.94 14.99 -11.41
N GLU A 157 1.87 15.95 -11.42
CA GLU A 157 2.57 16.44 -10.23
C GLU A 157 1.60 16.86 -9.11
N GLU A 158 0.53 17.59 -9.46
CA GLU A 158 -0.48 18.02 -8.51
C GLU A 158 -1.15 16.86 -7.76
N HIS A 159 -1.39 15.73 -8.41
CA HIS A 159 -1.99 14.56 -7.78
C HIS A 159 -1.02 13.89 -6.78
N VAL A 160 0.28 13.93 -7.08
CA VAL A 160 1.31 13.43 -6.15
C VAL A 160 1.38 14.34 -4.92
N PHE A 161 1.40 15.65 -5.13
CA PHE A 161 1.39 16.62 -4.04
C PHE A 161 0.13 16.49 -3.19
N GLU A 162 -1.03 16.35 -3.81
CA GLU A 162 -2.30 16.12 -3.12
C GLU A 162 -2.24 14.87 -2.24
N ALA A 163 -1.73 13.75 -2.75
CA ALA A 163 -1.61 12.53 -1.96
C ALA A 163 -0.67 12.72 -0.75
N LEU A 164 0.45 13.43 -0.93
CA LEU A 164 1.40 13.71 0.16
C LEU A 164 0.79 14.64 1.22
N GLU A 165 0.09 15.69 0.82
CA GLU A 165 -0.56 16.63 1.75
C GLU A 165 -1.76 16.00 2.47
N ASN A 166 -2.52 15.14 1.79
CA ASN A 166 -3.68 14.47 2.37
C ASN A 166 -3.31 13.46 3.45
N ALA A 167 -2.09 12.96 3.52
CA ALA A 167 -1.65 12.09 4.60
C ALA A 167 -1.80 12.74 5.98
N LYS A 168 -1.48 14.03 6.09
CA LYS A 168 -1.65 14.81 7.33
C LYS A 168 -3.12 14.99 7.74
N VAL A 169 -4.03 15.06 6.77
CA VAL A 169 -5.46 15.40 6.99
C VAL A 169 -6.32 14.16 7.14
N SER A 170 -5.88 13.02 6.59
CA SER A 170 -6.69 11.79 6.55
C SER A 170 -6.93 11.17 7.93
N GLY A 171 -6.11 11.51 8.92
CA GLY A 171 -6.20 10.92 10.24
C GLY A 171 -5.93 9.40 10.24
N PRO A 172 -6.36 8.68 11.28
CA PRO A 172 -6.03 7.25 11.43
C PRO A 172 -6.88 6.31 10.59
N PHE A 173 -7.95 6.78 9.96
CA PHE A 173 -8.83 5.96 9.13
C PHE A 173 -8.30 5.89 7.70
N VAL A 174 -7.92 4.68 7.28
CA VAL A 174 -7.49 4.42 5.91
C VAL A 174 -8.69 4.04 5.05
N GLN A 175 -8.88 4.75 3.93
CA GLN A 175 -9.90 4.40 2.95
C GLN A 175 -9.50 3.11 2.21
N GLU A 176 -10.50 2.28 1.87
CA GLU A 176 -10.29 0.99 1.21
C GLU A 176 -11.10 0.88 -0.09
N GLY A 177 -10.67 -0.01 -0.98
CA GLY A 177 -11.28 -0.26 -2.28
C GLY A 177 -10.62 0.54 -3.40
N ASN A 178 -11.43 1.05 -4.32
CA ASN A 178 -10.97 1.81 -5.48
C ASN A 178 -10.63 3.26 -5.12
N VAL A 179 -9.53 3.46 -4.42
CA VAL A 179 -9.06 4.76 -3.92
C VAL A 179 -7.56 4.90 -4.11
N GLY A 180 -7.08 6.12 -4.34
CA GLY A 180 -5.67 6.40 -4.57
C GLY A 180 -5.10 5.62 -5.74
N GLY A 181 -3.90 5.08 -5.60
CA GLY A 181 -3.30 4.18 -6.59
C GLY A 181 -4.13 2.92 -6.88
N GLY A 182 -4.97 2.51 -5.93
CA GLY A 182 -5.88 1.36 -6.08
C GLY A 182 -7.14 1.61 -6.91
N THR A 183 -7.35 2.82 -7.42
CA THR A 183 -8.62 3.21 -8.07
C THR A 183 -8.98 2.35 -9.27
N GLY A 184 -8.03 2.02 -10.14
CA GLY A 184 -8.24 1.22 -11.35
C GLY A 184 -7.98 -0.27 -11.18
N MET A 185 -7.79 -0.75 -9.95
CA MET A 185 -7.31 -2.10 -9.69
C MET A 185 -8.44 -3.12 -9.56
N ARG A 186 -8.10 -4.36 -9.91
CA ARG A 186 -8.99 -5.52 -9.90
C ARG A 186 -8.28 -6.70 -9.24
N SER A 187 -8.93 -7.39 -8.32
CA SER A 187 -8.38 -8.60 -7.70
C SER A 187 -9.43 -9.70 -7.65
N PHE A 188 -9.04 -10.92 -8.00
CA PHE A 188 -9.94 -12.07 -8.12
C PHE A 188 -11.17 -11.78 -8.99
N ASP A 189 -10.99 -11.00 -10.06
CA ASP A 189 -12.03 -10.53 -10.98
C ASP A 189 -13.08 -9.56 -10.39
N PHE A 190 -12.85 -9.04 -9.19
CA PHE A 190 -13.65 -7.98 -8.58
C PHE A 190 -12.92 -6.63 -8.63
N LYS A 191 -13.66 -5.53 -8.60
CA LYS A 191 -13.06 -4.23 -8.29
C LYS A 191 -12.42 -4.30 -6.90
N ALA A 192 -11.16 -3.95 -6.83
CA ALA A 192 -10.34 -4.08 -5.63
C ALA A 192 -9.52 -2.81 -5.37
N GLY A 193 -8.24 -2.95 -5.13
CA GLY A 193 -7.29 -1.85 -4.96
C GLY A 193 -6.75 -1.80 -3.55
N THR A 194 -7.00 -0.69 -2.84
CA THR A 194 -6.43 -0.46 -1.52
C THR A 194 -7.12 -1.29 -0.45
N GLY A 195 -6.33 -1.95 0.38
CA GLY A 195 -6.80 -2.65 1.57
C GLY A 195 -5.83 -2.47 2.74
N THR A 196 -6.32 -2.56 3.97
CA THR A 196 -5.48 -2.43 5.16
C THR A 196 -5.95 -3.30 6.30
N SER A 197 -5.03 -3.68 7.18
CA SER A 197 -5.33 -4.45 8.38
C SER A 197 -4.18 -4.34 9.38
N SER A 198 -4.45 -4.59 10.66
CA SER A 198 -3.42 -4.69 11.68
C SER A 198 -3.64 -5.89 12.60
N ARG A 199 -2.58 -6.27 13.32
CA ARG A 199 -2.61 -7.26 14.40
C ARG A 199 -1.70 -6.83 15.54
N ILE A 200 -2.15 -7.07 16.74
CA ILE A 200 -1.34 -6.96 17.96
C ILE A 200 -0.69 -8.31 18.22
N VAL A 201 0.61 -8.32 18.43
CA VAL A 201 1.39 -9.49 18.89
C VAL A 201 1.33 -9.48 20.42
N GLU A 202 0.33 -10.17 20.97
CA GLU A 202 -0.11 -10.03 22.38
C GLU A 202 1.03 -10.29 23.38
N ASP A 203 1.82 -11.35 23.19
CA ASP A 203 2.92 -11.72 24.09
C ASP A 203 4.03 -10.64 24.20
N LEU A 204 4.17 -9.82 23.15
CA LEU A 204 5.25 -8.83 23.03
C LEU A 204 4.74 -7.40 23.00
N ASN A 205 3.42 -7.23 22.91
CA ASN A 205 2.73 -5.93 22.78
C ASN A 205 3.24 -5.07 21.61
N TYR A 206 3.60 -5.71 20.49
CA TYR A 206 3.93 -5.02 19.26
C TYR A 206 2.76 -5.03 18.29
N THR A 207 2.71 -4.00 17.45
CA THR A 207 1.73 -3.88 16.37
C THR A 207 2.36 -4.20 15.04
N VAL A 208 1.64 -4.97 14.22
CA VAL A 208 1.94 -5.16 12.80
C VAL A 208 0.78 -4.61 11.99
N GLY A 209 1.05 -3.64 11.15
CA GLY A 209 0.08 -3.02 10.25
C GLY A 209 0.45 -3.24 8.79
N VAL A 210 -0.55 -3.46 7.93
CA VAL A 210 -0.32 -3.72 6.50
C VAL A 210 -1.24 -2.84 5.67
N LEU A 211 -0.70 -2.28 4.58
CA LEU A 211 -1.46 -1.70 3.48
C LEU A 211 -1.11 -2.44 2.19
N VAL A 212 -2.13 -2.76 1.41
CA VAL A 212 -1.96 -3.43 0.12
C VAL A 212 -2.57 -2.59 -1.00
N GLN A 213 -1.96 -2.64 -2.19
CA GLN A 213 -2.60 -2.32 -3.44
C GLN A 213 -2.71 -3.62 -4.24
N ALA A 214 -3.92 -4.17 -4.31
CA ALA A 214 -4.19 -5.50 -4.85
C ALA A 214 -4.74 -5.43 -6.28
N ASN A 215 -4.02 -6.06 -7.21
CA ASN A 215 -4.40 -6.21 -8.62
C ASN A 215 -3.99 -7.60 -9.12
N PHE A 216 -4.43 -8.66 -8.45
CA PHE A 216 -3.98 -10.03 -8.74
C PHE A 216 -5.08 -11.06 -8.56
N GLY A 217 -4.80 -12.29 -8.98
CA GLY A 217 -5.62 -13.47 -8.72
C GLY A 217 -6.75 -13.69 -9.72
N SER A 218 -7.22 -14.91 -9.77
CA SER A 218 -8.35 -15.36 -10.60
C SER A 218 -9.49 -15.78 -9.69
N LYS A 219 -10.73 -15.41 -10.02
CA LYS A 219 -11.95 -15.71 -9.23
C LYS A 219 -12.02 -17.17 -8.81
N LYS A 220 -11.75 -18.11 -9.72
CA LYS A 220 -11.81 -19.55 -9.44
C LYS A 220 -10.90 -20.02 -8.31
N LEU A 221 -9.85 -19.27 -8.01
CA LEU A 221 -8.87 -19.61 -6.97
C LEU A 221 -9.13 -18.90 -5.65
N LEU A 222 -10.08 -17.95 -5.61
CA LEU A 222 -10.37 -17.18 -4.41
C LEU A 222 -10.77 -18.09 -3.24
N THR A 223 -10.00 -17.99 -2.17
CA THR A 223 -10.25 -18.69 -0.90
C THR A 223 -10.33 -17.66 0.21
N ILE A 224 -11.38 -17.69 1.01
CA ILE A 224 -11.58 -16.80 2.16
C ILE A 224 -11.72 -17.63 3.42
N ALA A 225 -10.83 -17.43 4.38
CA ALA A 225 -10.80 -18.20 5.65
C ALA A 225 -10.86 -19.74 5.44
N GLY A 226 -10.18 -20.23 4.39
CA GLY A 226 -10.16 -21.65 4.03
C GLY A 226 -11.34 -22.14 3.18
N VAL A 227 -12.35 -21.31 2.94
CA VAL A 227 -13.50 -21.64 2.09
C VAL A 227 -13.20 -21.28 0.63
N PRO A 228 -13.37 -22.19 -0.35
CA PRO A 228 -13.12 -21.94 -1.77
C PRO A 228 -14.25 -21.12 -2.43
N VAL A 229 -14.46 -19.90 -1.94
CA VAL A 229 -15.57 -19.00 -2.31
C VAL A 229 -15.63 -18.76 -3.82
N GLY A 230 -14.49 -18.70 -4.49
CA GLY A 230 -14.44 -18.49 -5.94
C GLY A 230 -15.11 -19.59 -6.74
N LYS A 231 -15.00 -20.85 -6.30
CA LYS A 231 -15.67 -21.98 -6.94
C LYS A 231 -17.18 -21.93 -6.76
N GLU A 232 -17.63 -21.57 -5.56
CA GLU A 232 -19.06 -21.42 -5.24
C GLU A 232 -19.69 -20.31 -6.10
N LEU A 233 -19.02 -19.14 -6.19
CA LEU A 233 -19.50 -18.02 -7.00
C LEU A 233 -19.63 -18.38 -8.49
N LEU A 234 -18.68 -19.12 -9.05
CA LEU A 234 -18.74 -19.56 -10.45
C LEU A 234 -19.89 -20.53 -10.74
N GLN A 235 -20.38 -21.29 -9.75
CA GLN A 235 -21.55 -22.14 -9.91
C GLN A 235 -22.87 -21.33 -9.93
N ILE A 236 -22.89 -20.17 -9.27
CA ILE A 236 -24.07 -19.29 -9.19
C ILE A 236 -24.15 -18.39 -10.44
N GLU A 237 -23.00 -18.00 -10.99
CA GLU A 237 -22.93 -17.13 -12.17
C GLU A 237 -23.29 -17.89 -13.44
N THR A 238 -24.49 -17.62 -13.98
CA THR A 238 -24.99 -18.24 -15.24
C THR A 238 -24.34 -17.67 -16.50
N ASN A 239 -23.62 -16.54 -16.40
CA ASN A 239 -22.95 -15.89 -17.53
C ASN A 239 -21.43 -16.21 -17.48
N ASN A 240 -20.97 -16.95 -18.49
CA ASN A 240 -19.55 -17.19 -18.76
C ASN A 240 -18.84 -15.84 -19.03
N THR A 241 -18.41 -15.15 -18.01
CA THR A 241 -17.50 -14.04 -18.16
C THR A 241 -16.14 -14.61 -18.59
N VAL A 242 -15.64 -14.12 -19.71
CA VAL A 242 -14.33 -14.46 -20.28
C VAL A 242 -13.29 -14.32 -19.15
N GLN A 243 -12.67 -15.44 -18.77
CA GLN A 243 -11.55 -15.42 -17.84
C GLN A 243 -10.39 -14.71 -18.54
N ASN A 244 -10.19 -13.43 -18.23
CA ASN A 244 -8.99 -12.77 -18.65
C ASN A 244 -7.81 -13.40 -17.88
N LYS A 245 -6.88 -13.98 -18.64
CA LYS A 245 -5.52 -14.29 -18.15
C LYS A 245 -4.79 -12.95 -17.98
N GLY A 246 -5.20 -12.16 -17.00
CA GLY A 246 -4.57 -10.86 -16.74
C GLY A 246 -3.23 -11.05 -16.05
N ALA A 247 -2.23 -10.34 -16.54
CA ALA A 247 -1.07 -10.01 -15.71
C ALA A 247 -1.58 -9.37 -14.43
N GLY A 248 -1.18 -9.90 -13.29
CA GLY A 248 -1.51 -9.35 -11.99
C GLY A 248 -0.33 -8.59 -11.42
N SER A 249 -0.52 -7.93 -10.29
CA SER A 249 0.53 -7.35 -9.46
C SER A 249 -0.03 -7.11 -8.07
N ILE A 250 0.82 -7.10 -7.06
CA ILE A 250 0.43 -6.66 -5.72
C ILE A 250 1.60 -5.97 -5.03
N ILE A 251 1.34 -4.78 -4.53
CA ILE A 251 2.27 -4.10 -3.63
C ILE A 251 1.77 -4.24 -2.20
N VAL A 252 2.65 -4.69 -1.30
CA VAL A 252 2.34 -4.80 0.13
C VAL A 252 3.36 -4.03 0.93
N ILE A 253 2.86 -3.09 1.73
CA ILE A 253 3.67 -2.34 2.69
C ILE A 253 3.31 -2.80 4.10
N LEU A 254 4.29 -3.30 4.82
CA LEU A 254 4.15 -3.76 6.20
C LEU A 254 4.93 -2.84 7.14
N ALA A 255 4.25 -2.29 8.11
CA ALA A 255 4.81 -1.50 9.20
C ALA A 255 4.77 -2.29 10.51
N THR A 256 5.74 -2.03 11.39
CA THR A 256 5.71 -2.54 12.77
C THR A 256 6.45 -1.59 13.72
N ASP A 257 6.05 -1.56 14.97
CA ASP A 257 6.75 -0.92 16.07
C ASP A 257 7.71 -1.88 16.82
N ALA A 258 7.84 -3.12 16.35
CA ALA A 258 8.86 -4.04 16.85
C ALA A 258 10.27 -3.60 16.40
N PRO A 259 11.29 -3.62 17.28
CA PRO A 259 12.65 -3.16 16.97
C PRO A 259 13.42 -4.20 16.12
N LEU A 260 12.96 -4.42 14.90
CA LEU A 260 13.53 -5.41 13.97
C LEU A 260 14.66 -4.80 13.14
N LEU A 261 15.70 -5.59 12.92
CA LEU A 261 16.82 -5.27 12.04
C LEU A 261 16.45 -5.52 10.56
N PRO A 262 17.15 -4.90 9.57
CA PRO A 262 16.80 -5.03 8.15
C PRO A 262 16.67 -6.47 7.66
N HIS A 263 17.57 -7.38 8.08
CA HIS A 263 17.48 -8.79 7.68
C HIS A 263 16.28 -9.53 8.30
N GLN A 264 15.83 -9.11 9.50
CA GLN A 264 14.62 -9.65 10.12
C GLN A 264 13.38 -9.12 9.39
N LEU A 265 13.37 -7.83 9.00
CA LEU A 265 12.31 -7.24 8.18
C LEU A 265 12.19 -7.93 6.81
N LYS A 266 13.32 -8.32 6.17
CA LYS A 266 13.31 -9.15 4.96
C LYS A 266 12.57 -10.47 5.19
N ARG A 267 12.84 -11.12 6.33
CA ARG A 267 12.16 -12.39 6.68
C ARG A 267 10.66 -12.18 6.90
N VAL A 268 10.24 -11.04 7.44
CA VAL A 268 8.82 -10.68 7.58
C VAL A 268 8.22 -10.43 6.20
N ALA A 269 8.85 -9.61 5.36
CA ALA A 269 8.39 -9.34 3.99
C ALA A 269 8.19 -10.63 3.17
N THR A 270 9.13 -11.56 3.24
CA THR A 270 9.03 -12.87 2.55
C THR A 270 7.77 -13.65 2.94
N ARG A 271 7.29 -13.53 4.19
CA ARG A 271 6.10 -14.26 4.67
C ARG A 271 4.78 -13.72 4.15
N ILE A 272 4.77 -12.54 3.57
CA ILE A 272 3.59 -11.98 2.87
C ILE A 272 3.14 -12.94 1.76
N SER A 273 4.08 -13.61 1.09
CA SER A 273 3.79 -14.64 0.07
C SER A 273 2.84 -15.73 0.57
N LEU A 274 2.99 -16.13 1.84
CA LEU A 274 2.12 -17.16 2.45
C LEU A 274 0.68 -16.64 2.62
N GLY A 275 0.52 -15.35 2.95
CA GLY A 275 -0.79 -14.71 3.04
C GLY A 275 -1.48 -14.65 1.67
N ILE A 276 -0.75 -14.29 0.63
CA ILE A 276 -1.24 -14.26 -0.75
C ILE A 276 -1.66 -15.67 -1.18
N GLY A 277 -0.83 -16.68 -0.93
CA GLY A 277 -1.14 -18.09 -1.24
C GLY A 277 -2.38 -18.60 -0.53
N ARG A 278 -2.63 -18.21 0.73
CA ARG A 278 -3.84 -18.58 1.48
C ARG A 278 -5.13 -17.99 0.90
N LEU A 279 -5.04 -16.90 0.14
CA LEU A 279 -6.18 -16.31 -0.58
C LEU A 279 -6.39 -16.94 -1.97
N GLY A 280 -5.44 -17.75 -2.44
CA GLY A 280 -5.47 -18.36 -3.78
C GLY A 280 -4.64 -17.60 -4.81
N GLY A 281 -3.75 -16.70 -4.38
CA GLY A 281 -2.73 -16.12 -5.25
C GLY A 281 -1.64 -17.13 -5.54
N THR A 282 -1.25 -17.27 -6.80
CA THR A 282 -0.31 -18.31 -7.28
C THR A 282 1.08 -17.75 -7.61
N GLY A 283 1.26 -16.43 -7.57
CA GLY A 283 2.52 -15.79 -7.97
C GLY A 283 2.77 -16.00 -9.47
N ASP A 284 1.80 -15.62 -10.31
CA ASP A 284 1.85 -15.84 -11.75
C ASP A 284 3.05 -15.09 -12.38
N ASP A 285 3.75 -15.72 -13.32
CA ASP A 285 4.95 -15.20 -13.99
C ASP A 285 4.84 -13.72 -14.46
N PRO A 286 3.74 -13.29 -15.09
CA PRO A 286 3.62 -11.91 -15.55
C PRO A 286 3.25 -10.92 -14.44
N SER A 287 3.26 -11.33 -13.17
CA SER A 287 2.91 -10.49 -12.02
C SER A 287 4.13 -9.78 -11.44
N GLY A 288 3.92 -8.58 -10.89
CA GLY A 288 4.89 -7.83 -10.09
C GLY A 288 4.48 -7.83 -8.63
N ASP A 289 4.86 -8.86 -7.88
CA ASP A 289 4.46 -9.02 -6.48
C ASP A 289 5.63 -8.60 -5.58
N ILE A 290 5.59 -7.34 -5.11
CA ILE A 290 6.71 -6.73 -4.39
C ILE A 290 6.24 -6.25 -3.01
N PHE A 291 7.01 -6.58 -1.99
CA PHE A 291 6.69 -6.33 -0.59
C PHE A 291 7.80 -5.56 0.10
N LEU A 292 7.44 -4.55 0.88
CA LEU A 292 8.36 -3.78 1.69
C LEU A 292 7.91 -3.84 3.16
N ALA A 293 8.84 -4.09 4.07
CA ALA A 293 8.59 -4.05 5.51
C ALA A 293 9.53 -3.04 6.18
N PHE A 294 8.99 -2.24 7.10
CA PHE A 294 9.77 -1.28 7.89
C PHE A 294 9.37 -1.27 9.36
N SER A 295 10.30 -0.81 10.21
CA SER A 295 10.08 -0.64 11.64
C SER A 295 10.14 0.83 12.05
N THR A 296 9.12 1.28 12.79
CA THR A 296 9.10 2.63 13.37
C THR A 296 9.85 2.72 14.70
N ALA A 297 10.20 1.59 15.34
CA ALA A 297 10.90 1.55 16.62
C ALA A 297 12.38 1.90 16.50
N ASN A 298 13.00 1.66 15.34
CA ASN A 298 14.43 1.84 15.19
C ASN A 298 14.76 3.31 14.97
N ILE A 299 15.32 3.93 15.97
CA ILE A 299 15.86 5.29 15.92
C ILE A 299 17.35 5.14 15.63
N SER A 300 17.76 5.28 14.38
CA SER A 300 19.18 5.42 14.08
C SER A 300 19.62 6.83 14.45
N ARG A 301 20.58 6.94 15.34
CA ARG A 301 21.41 8.15 15.43
C ARG A 301 22.52 7.96 14.40
N VAL A 302 22.36 8.58 13.24
CA VAL A 302 23.46 8.73 12.29
C VAL A 302 24.36 9.84 12.76
#